data_a45881bfeb9ad8a11f29448bb595bb89
#
_entry.id   a45881bfeb9ad8a11f29448bb595bb89
#
_cell.length_a   1.000
_cell.length_b   1.000
_cell.length_c   1.000
_cell.angle_alpha   90.00
_cell.angle_beta   90.00
_cell.angle_gamma   90.00
#
_symmetry.space_group_name_H-M   'P 1'
#
loop_
_entity.id
_entity.type
_entity.pdbx_description
1 polymer ?
#
loop_
_entity_poly.entity_id
_entity_poly.type
_entity_poly.pdbx_seq_one_letter_code
_entity_poly.pdbx_strand_id
1 'polypeptide(L)'
;MFRYFGTKKLSLKMILKAHFFEPQIGFTIAWRKYKFYKKNRCRLRAVFYKYKLIRYGHKFGFQFSYDAEIGDGMYIGHCGRIIFGAVKIGKNLNVGTGVTIGAVNGNSPTIGDNVWIGTSAVVVGDIEIGDDVLISPNTFVYHSIPSHSTVRGNPSVVKPKLGATDKVITNKI
;
A
#
# COMPACT_ATOMS: atom_id res chain seq x y z
N MET A 1 -8.55 -6.25 -7.60
CA MET A 1 -8.31 -7.17 -8.74
C MET A 1 -8.07 -6.42 -10.06
N PHE A 2 -8.86 -5.37 -10.38
CA PHE A 2 -8.64 -4.57 -11.61
C PHE A 2 -7.19 -4.08 -11.76
N ARG A 3 -6.58 -3.58 -10.71
CA ARG A 3 -5.19 -3.10 -10.69
C ARG A 3 -4.15 -4.17 -11.08
N TYR A 4 -4.43 -5.45 -10.79
CA TYR A 4 -3.51 -6.56 -11.10
C TYR A 4 -3.71 -7.16 -12.50
N PHE A 5 -4.94 -7.16 -12.98
CA PHE A 5 -5.28 -7.89 -14.22
C PHE A 5 -5.80 -6.99 -15.34
N GLY A 6 -5.96 -5.69 -15.10
CA GLY A 6 -6.49 -4.74 -16.07
C GLY A 6 -7.97 -4.98 -16.48
N THR A 7 -8.67 -5.87 -15.78
CA THR A 7 -10.06 -6.21 -16.05
C THR A 7 -10.93 -6.22 -14.80
N LYS A 8 -12.19 -5.78 -14.93
CA LYS A 8 -13.21 -5.88 -13.88
C LYS A 8 -13.86 -7.26 -13.82
N LYS A 9 -13.82 -8.03 -14.92
CA LYS A 9 -14.34 -9.41 -14.97
C LYS A 9 -13.22 -10.38 -14.67
N LEU A 10 -13.40 -11.21 -13.63
CA LEU A 10 -12.43 -12.21 -13.21
C LEU A 10 -12.83 -13.59 -13.72
N SER A 11 -11.92 -14.25 -14.42
CA SER A 11 -12.08 -15.68 -14.73
C SER A 11 -11.67 -16.54 -13.53
N LEU A 12 -12.19 -17.78 -13.47
CA LEU A 12 -11.81 -18.74 -12.45
C LEU A 12 -10.29 -18.98 -12.42
N LYS A 13 -9.65 -19.03 -13.59
CA LYS A 13 -8.18 -19.17 -13.74
C LYS A 13 -7.43 -18.02 -13.08
N MET A 14 -7.90 -16.78 -13.23
CA MET A 14 -7.30 -15.60 -12.58
C MET A 14 -7.44 -15.66 -11.07
N ILE A 15 -8.59 -16.11 -10.57
CA ILE A 15 -8.83 -16.27 -9.13
C ILE A 15 -7.91 -17.34 -8.53
N LEU A 16 -7.78 -18.48 -9.19
CA LEU A 16 -6.88 -19.56 -8.77
C LEU A 16 -5.41 -19.11 -8.81
N LYS A 17 -4.99 -18.45 -9.89
CA LYS A 17 -3.63 -17.87 -9.98
C LYS A 17 -3.37 -16.91 -8.82
N ALA A 18 -4.28 -15.98 -8.56
CA ALA A 18 -4.15 -15.03 -7.46
C ALA A 18 -4.05 -15.72 -6.09
N HIS A 19 -4.77 -16.83 -5.90
CA HIS A 19 -4.78 -17.53 -4.62
C HIS A 19 -3.51 -18.33 -4.37
N PHE A 20 -2.98 -19.02 -5.38
CA PHE A 20 -1.88 -19.97 -5.20
C PHE A 20 -0.50 -19.40 -5.54
N PHE A 21 -0.39 -18.50 -6.50
CA PHE A 21 0.89 -18.04 -7.03
C PHE A 21 1.22 -16.58 -6.76
N GLU A 22 0.25 -15.78 -6.30
CA GLU A 22 0.42 -14.34 -6.10
C GLU A 22 0.04 -13.95 -4.65
N PRO A 23 0.90 -14.22 -3.65
CA PRO A 23 0.58 -14.00 -2.23
C PRO A 23 0.16 -12.57 -1.91
N GLN A 24 0.73 -11.57 -2.61
CA GLN A 24 0.38 -10.17 -2.43
C GLN A 24 -1.08 -9.88 -2.80
N ILE A 25 -1.64 -10.56 -3.80
CA ILE A 25 -3.06 -10.45 -4.16
C ILE A 25 -3.91 -11.10 -3.06
N GLY A 26 -3.50 -12.29 -2.61
CA GLY A 26 -4.17 -13.00 -1.51
C GLY A 26 -4.21 -12.17 -0.23
N PHE A 27 -3.10 -11.52 0.11
CA PHE A 27 -3.02 -10.61 1.25
C PHE A 27 -3.95 -9.41 1.08
N THR A 28 -3.94 -8.74 -0.08
CA THR A 28 -4.80 -7.59 -0.37
C THR A 28 -6.28 -7.95 -0.25
N ILE A 29 -6.69 -9.12 -0.78
CA ILE A 29 -8.07 -9.62 -0.63
C ILE A 29 -8.40 -9.87 0.84
N ALA A 30 -7.52 -10.53 1.59
CA ALA A 30 -7.72 -10.81 3.01
C ALA A 30 -7.85 -9.51 3.82
N TRP A 31 -7.02 -8.50 3.51
CA TRP A 31 -7.08 -7.18 4.13
C TRP A 31 -8.43 -6.50 3.90
N ARG A 32 -8.91 -6.42 2.64
CA ARG A 32 -10.21 -5.81 2.32
C ARG A 32 -11.37 -6.53 3.02
N LYS A 33 -11.38 -7.87 3.00
CA LYS A 33 -12.39 -8.66 3.68
C LYS A 33 -12.34 -8.49 5.19
N TYR A 34 -11.16 -8.44 5.80
CA TYR A 34 -11.01 -8.14 7.22
C TYR A 34 -11.64 -6.79 7.58
N LYS A 35 -11.25 -5.71 6.87
CA LYS A 35 -11.80 -4.36 7.11
C LYS A 35 -13.31 -4.30 6.92
N PHE A 36 -13.82 -4.94 5.87
CA PHE A 36 -15.27 -5.04 5.61
C PHE A 36 -16.02 -5.73 6.74
N TYR A 37 -15.58 -6.90 7.18
CA TYR A 37 -16.27 -7.65 8.25
C TYR A 37 -16.09 -6.99 9.63
N LYS A 38 -14.95 -6.34 9.89
CA LYS A 38 -14.74 -5.52 11.10
C LYS A 38 -15.77 -4.39 11.13
N LYS A 39 -15.93 -3.64 10.04
CA LYS A 39 -16.89 -2.52 9.91
C LYS A 39 -18.35 -3.00 10.09
N ASN A 40 -18.71 -4.13 9.51
CA ASN A 40 -20.06 -4.69 9.57
C ASN A 40 -20.31 -5.57 10.81
N ARG A 41 -19.46 -5.55 11.82
CA ARG A 41 -19.55 -6.28 13.09
C ARG A 41 -19.71 -7.81 12.96
N CYS A 42 -19.31 -8.38 11.84
CA CYS A 42 -19.29 -9.84 11.59
C CYS A 42 -18.07 -10.49 12.25
N ARG A 43 -18.08 -10.63 13.59
CA ARG A 43 -16.92 -11.00 14.41
C ARG A 43 -16.20 -12.27 13.94
N LEU A 44 -16.90 -13.37 13.74
CA LEU A 44 -16.30 -14.66 13.33
C LEU A 44 -15.52 -14.54 12.00
N ARG A 45 -16.13 -13.90 10.99
CA ARG A 45 -15.48 -13.68 9.69
C ARG A 45 -14.30 -12.72 9.81
N ALA A 46 -14.39 -11.68 10.63
CA ALA A 46 -13.29 -10.77 10.90
C ALA A 46 -12.10 -11.50 11.53
N VAL A 47 -12.33 -12.36 12.55
CA VAL A 47 -11.30 -13.20 13.18
C VAL A 47 -10.64 -14.13 12.17
N PHE A 48 -11.42 -14.80 11.32
CA PHE A 48 -10.90 -15.68 10.26
C PHE A 48 -9.95 -14.93 9.30
N TYR A 49 -10.35 -13.74 8.81
CA TYR A 49 -9.48 -12.96 7.92
C TYR A 49 -8.29 -12.34 8.65
N LYS A 50 -8.44 -11.99 9.94
CA LYS A 50 -7.30 -11.57 10.78
C LYS A 50 -6.27 -12.71 10.90
N TYR A 51 -6.70 -13.93 11.14
CA TYR A 51 -5.81 -15.09 11.16
C TYR A 51 -5.08 -15.27 9.82
N LYS A 52 -5.78 -15.13 8.67
CA LYS A 52 -5.13 -15.16 7.36
C LYS A 52 -4.06 -14.07 7.22
N LEU A 53 -4.32 -12.85 7.68
CA LEU A 53 -3.34 -11.74 7.64
C LEU A 53 -2.10 -12.07 8.47
N ILE A 54 -2.27 -12.64 9.67
CA ILE A 54 -1.15 -13.10 10.51
C ILE A 54 -0.32 -14.14 9.77
N ARG A 55 -0.96 -15.12 9.11
CA ARG A 55 -0.26 -16.14 8.31
C ARG A 55 0.51 -15.54 7.14
N TYR A 56 -0.07 -14.56 6.42
CA TYR A 56 0.65 -13.83 5.38
C TYR A 56 1.82 -13.02 5.94
N GLY A 57 1.64 -12.40 7.12
CA GLY A 57 2.70 -11.68 7.81
C GLY A 57 3.90 -12.56 8.12
N HIS A 58 3.69 -13.70 8.75
CA HIS A 58 4.76 -14.65 9.08
C HIS A 58 5.44 -15.24 7.85
N LYS A 59 4.68 -15.56 6.79
CA LYS A 59 5.24 -16.23 5.60
C LYS A 59 5.91 -15.28 4.62
N PHE A 60 5.39 -14.06 4.45
CA PHE A 60 5.78 -13.14 3.38
C PHE A 60 6.23 -11.76 3.87
N GLY A 61 6.20 -11.51 5.19
CA GLY A 61 6.67 -10.28 5.79
C GLY A 61 5.72 -9.08 5.69
N PHE A 62 4.44 -9.29 5.37
CA PHE A 62 3.46 -8.20 5.37
C PHE A 62 3.02 -7.86 6.80
N GLN A 63 3.29 -6.64 7.27
CA GLN A 63 2.94 -6.15 8.59
C GLN A 63 2.14 -4.85 8.47
N PHE A 64 0.83 -4.95 8.45
CA PHE A 64 -0.06 -3.78 8.42
C PHE A 64 -0.76 -3.64 9.76
N SER A 65 -0.72 -2.44 10.34
CA SER A 65 -1.53 -2.13 11.51
C SER A 65 -3.01 -2.32 11.18
N TYR A 66 -3.75 -2.99 12.06
CA TYR A 66 -5.20 -3.19 11.90
C TYR A 66 -5.99 -1.88 11.91
N ASP A 67 -5.37 -0.78 12.33
CA ASP A 67 -5.97 0.56 12.33
C ASP A 67 -5.60 1.38 11.10
N ALA A 68 -4.68 0.88 10.25
CA ALA A 68 -4.39 1.54 8.98
C ALA A 68 -5.65 1.68 8.12
N GLU A 69 -5.84 2.87 7.57
CA GLU A 69 -6.92 3.20 6.65
C GLU A 69 -6.33 3.33 5.24
N ILE A 70 -6.68 2.42 4.34
CA ILE A 70 -6.12 2.38 2.99
C ILE A 70 -7.27 2.41 1.98
N GLY A 71 -7.29 3.42 1.14
CA GLY A 71 -8.25 3.61 0.07
C GLY A 71 -8.21 2.49 -0.98
N ASP A 72 -9.17 2.47 -1.90
CA ASP A 72 -9.27 1.44 -2.93
C ASP A 72 -8.12 1.49 -3.93
N GLY A 73 -7.88 0.37 -4.63
CA GLY A 73 -6.85 0.31 -5.68
C GLY A 73 -5.43 0.08 -5.18
N MET A 74 -5.20 -0.34 -3.92
CA MET A 74 -3.86 -0.71 -3.47
C MET A 74 -3.28 -1.84 -4.35
N TYR A 75 -2.06 -1.62 -4.84
CA TYR A 75 -1.28 -2.55 -5.64
C TYR A 75 0.06 -2.83 -4.95
N ILE A 76 0.33 -4.07 -4.61
CA ILE A 76 1.60 -4.56 -4.11
C ILE A 76 2.31 -5.25 -5.25
N GLY A 77 3.45 -4.71 -5.70
CA GLY A 77 4.16 -5.21 -6.87
C GLY A 77 4.73 -6.61 -6.69
N HIS A 78 5.38 -6.85 -5.57
CA HIS A 78 6.06 -8.12 -5.26
C HIS A 78 5.90 -8.51 -3.80
N CYS A 79 6.05 -9.80 -3.50
CA CYS A 79 6.14 -10.29 -2.12
C CYS A 79 7.41 -9.75 -1.45
N GLY A 80 7.35 -9.57 -0.14
CA GLY A 80 8.46 -9.15 0.67
C GLY A 80 8.01 -8.33 1.85
N ARG A 81 8.95 -7.97 2.73
CA ARG A 81 8.62 -7.20 3.92
C ARG A 81 8.06 -5.83 3.54
N ILE A 82 6.82 -5.57 3.95
CA ILE A 82 6.16 -4.27 3.83
C ILE A 82 5.53 -3.96 5.18
N ILE A 83 5.86 -2.82 5.76
CA ILE A 83 5.42 -2.43 7.09
C ILE A 83 4.61 -1.14 7.00
N PHE A 84 3.35 -1.20 7.44
CA PHE A 84 2.49 -0.03 7.58
C PHE A 84 2.03 0.10 9.03
N GLY A 85 2.36 1.23 9.66
CA GLY A 85 1.80 1.66 10.93
C GLY A 85 0.30 2.01 10.82
N ALA A 86 -0.22 2.70 11.83
CA ALA A 86 -1.59 3.24 11.83
C ALA A 86 -1.66 4.48 10.93
N VAL A 87 -1.63 4.30 9.63
CA VAL A 87 -1.52 5.35 8.61
C VAL A 87 -2.83 5.55 7.85
N LYS A 88 -3.04 6.75 7.31
CA LYS A 88 -4.12 7.05 6.37
C LYS A 88 -3.54 7.17 4.96
N ILE A 89 -4.07 6.37 4.03
CA ILE A 89 -3.61 6.31 2.65
C ILE A 89 -4.83 6.39 1.72
N GLY A 90 -4.75 7.23 0.73
CA GLY A 90 -5.76 7.40 -0.32
C GLY A 90 -5.87 6.22 -1.28
N LYS A 91 -6.44 6.47 -2.46
CA LYS A 91 -6.68 5.47 -3.50
C LYS A 91 -5.45 5.24 -4.38
N ASN A 92 -5.43 4.08 -5.04
CA ASN A 92 -4.44 3.73 -6.06
C ASN A 92 -2.97 3.75 -5.56
N LEU A 93 -2.74 3.42 -4.29
CA LEU A 93 -1.38 3.23 -3.80
C LEU A 93 -0.68 2.11 -4.58
N ASN A 94 0.52 2.38 -5.09
CA ASN A 94 1.46 1.36 -5.54
C ASN A 94 2.61 1.26 -4.54
N VAL A 95 2.95 0.05 -4.12
CA VAL A 95 4.01 -0.15 -3.13
C VAL A 95 4.97 -1.27 -3.53
N GLY A 96 6.26 -0.96 -3.48
CA GLY A 96 7.35 -1.93 -3.67
C GLY A 96 7.65 -2.73 -2.41
N THR A 97 8.53 -3.73 -2.53
CA THR A 97 8.98 -4.52 -1.38
C THR A 97 9.88 -3.69 -0.45
N GLY A 98 9.99 -4.08 0.80
CA GLY A 98 10.86 -3.41 1.77
C GLY A 98 10.37 -2.04 2.26
N VAL A 99 9.23 -1.57 1.76
CA VAL A 99 8.68 -0.26 2.15
C VAL A 99 8.25 -0.26 3.61
N THR A 100 8.63 0.80 4.30
CA THR A 100 8.18 1.08 5.67
C THR A 100 7.46 2.42 5.72
N ILE A 101 6.23 2.42 6.23
CA ILE A 101 5.48 3.63 6.54
C ILE A 101 5.12 3.58 8.02
N GLY A 102 5.61 4.55 8.80
CA GLY A 102 5.51 4.47 10.25
C GLY A 102 5.40 5.80 10.98
N ALA A 103 5.01 5.70 12.24
CA ALA A 103 4.94 6.83 13.15
C ALA A 103 6.32 7.20 13.70
N VAL A 104 6.48 8.48 14.01
CA VAL A 104 7.52 9.00 14.88
C VAL A 104 6.83 9.75 16.01
N ASN A 105 7.19 9.46 17.25
CA ASN A 105 6.57 10.06 18.44
C ASN A 105 5.01 9.96 18.45
N GLY A 106 4.47 8.85 17.94
CA GLY A 106 3.02 8.61 17.90
C GLY A 106 2.30 9.19 16.68
N ASN A 107 2.93 10.06 15.91
CA ASN A 107 2.35 10.69 14.73
C ASN A 107 2.72 9.94 13.45
N SER A 108 1.72 9.61 12.66
CA SER A 108 1.85 8.83 11.42
C SER A 108 1.63 9.69 10.19
N PRO A 109 2.30 9.38 9.08
CA PRO A 109 2.09 10.10 7.82
C PRO A 109 0.67 9.91 7.28
N THR A 110 0.17 10.95 6.60
CA THR A 110 -1.01 10.89 5.75
C THR A 110 -0.56 10.91 4.30
N ILE A 111 -1.11 10.01 3.47
CA ILE A 111 -0.71 9.82 2.08
C ILE A 111 -1.94 9.97 1.18
N GLY A 112 -1.84 10.78 0.15
CA GLY A 112 -2.91 11.06 -0.80
C GLY A 112 -3.18 9.95 -1.80
N ASP A 113 -3.87 10.29 -2.88
CA ASP A 113 -4.27 9.39 -3.96
C ASP A 113 -3.15 9.23 -5.02
N ASN A 114 -3.13 8.10 -5.73
CA ASN A 114 -2.22 7.83 -6.85
C ASN A 114 -0.71 7.90 -6.47
N VAL A 115 -0.36 7.50 -5.27
CA VAL A 115 1.03 7.53 -4.80
C VAL A 115 1.74 6.24 -5.15
N TRP A 116 2.96 6.35 -5.67
CA TRP A 116 3.87 5.22 -5.91
C TRP A 116 5.06 5.29 -4.95
N ILE A 117 5.26 4.22 -4.17
CA ILE A 117 6.37 4.12 -3.22
C ILE A 117 7.29 2.99 -3.66
N GLY A 118 8.50 3.38 -4.06
CA GLY A 118 9.53 2.47 -4.56
C GLY A 118 10.09 1.54 -3.50
N THR A 119 10.73 0.47 -3.96
CA THR A 119 11.34 -0.57 -3.12
C THR A 119 12.25 0.04 -2.05
N SER A 120 12.14 -0.46 -0.81
CA SER A 120 12.95 -0.05 0.34
C SER A 120 12.88 1.44 0.70
N ALA A 121 11.86 2.15 0.23
CA ALA A 121 11.63 3.53 0.70
C ALA A 121 11.05 3.52 2.11
N VAL A 122 11.40 4.55 2.87
CA VAL A 122 10.94 4.76 4.25
C VAL A 122 10.24 6.11 4.33
N VAL A 123 8.98 6.11 4.81
CA VAL A 123 8.14 7.30 4.98
C VAL A 123 7.70 7.36 6.44
N VAL A 124 8.16 8.36 7.18
CA VAL A 124 7.94 8.40 8.63
C VAL A 124 7.68 9.81 9.15
N GLY A 125 6.94 9.87 10.25
CA GLY A 125 6.70 11.10 11.01
C GLY A 125 5.35 11.74 10.73
N ASP A 126 5.14 12.91 11.32
CA ASP A 126 3.93 13.74 11.16
C ASP A 126 4.04 14.56 9.87
N ILE A 127 3.85 13.89 8.75
CA ILE A 127 4.03 14.47 7.42
C ILE A 127 2.83 14.17 6.51
N GLU A 128 2.63 15.05 5.55
CA GLU A 128 1.61 14.89 4.52
C GLU A 128 2.28 14.66 3.15
N ILE A 129 1.94 13.55 2.52
CA ILE A 129 2.28 13.25 1.14
C ILE A 129 1.05 13.53 0.28
N GLY A 130 1.15 14.50 -0.61
CA GLY A 130 0.05 14.88 -1.49
C GLY A 130 -0.31 13.79 -2.52
N ASP A 131 -1.23 14.14 -3.40
CA ASP A 131 -1.67 13.25 -4.48
C ASP A 131 -0.63 13.16 -5.59
N ASP A 132 -0.66 12.03 -6.32
CA ASP A 132 0.18 11.84 -7.51
C ASP A 132 1.69 12.02 -7.24
N VAL A 133 2.16 11.45 -6.12
CA VAL A 133 3.57 11.50 -5.73
C VAL A 133 4.29 10.21 -6.06
N LEU A 134 5.47 10.33 -6.67
CA LEU A 134 6.40 9.24 -6.91
C LEU A 134 7.57 9.32 -5.92
N ILE A 135 7.67 8.34 -5.01
CA ILE A 135 8.81 8.18 -4.10
C ILE A 135 9.73 7.11 -4.68
N SER A 136 10.94 7.52 -5.09
CA SER A 136 11.92 6.62 -5.71
C SER A 136 12.41 5.55 -4.74
N PRO A 137 12.94 4.41 -5.23
CA PRO A 137 13.52 3.38 -4.37
C PRO A 137 14.60 3.92 -3.42
N ASN A 138 14.72 3.32 -2.24
CA ASN A 138 15.72 3.67 -1.21
C ASN A 138 15.66 5.14 -0.73
N THR A 139 14.52 5.80 -0.89
CA THR A 139 14.34 7.19 -0.44
C THR A 139 13.86 7.22 1.01
N PHE A 140 14.48 8.08 1.82
CA PHE A 140 14.04 8.37 3.18
C PHE A 140 13.26 9.69 3.21
N VAL A 141 11.97 9.61 3.52
CA VAL A 141 11.04 10.76 3.54
C VAL A 141 10.60 11.03 4.97
N TYR A 142 10.92 12.22 5.47
CA TYR A 142 10.60 12.68 6.82
C TYR A 142 10.05 14.14 6.83
N HIS A 143 9.67 14.65 5.67
CA HIS A 143 9.05 15.96 5.49
C HIS A 143 7.89 15.86 4.49
N SER A 144 6.94 16.80 4.58
CA SER A 144 5.78 16.82 3.69
C SER A 144 6.17 17.03 2.24
N ILE A 145 5.42 16.38 1.33
CA ILE A 145 5.66 16.41 -0.10
C ILE A 145 4.42 16.93 -0.81
N PRO A 146 4.54 18.00 -1.63
CA PRO A 146 3.41 18.50 -2.37
C PRO A 146 2.94 17.53 -3.45
N SER A 147 1.68 17.66 -3.84
CA SER A 147 1.10 16.86 -4.93
C SER A 147 1.90 17.00 -6.24
N HIS A 148 1.75 16.00 -7.11
CA HIS A 148 2.35 15.97 -8.44
C HIS A 148 3.88 16.15 -8.42
N SER A 149 4.56 15.33 -7.59
CA SER A 149 5.99 15.44 -7.35
C SER A 149 6.71 14.10 -7.44
N THR A 150 7.98 14.16 -7.78
CA THR A 150 8.92 13.04 -7.65
C THR A 150 9.91 13.32 -6.53
N VAL A 151 10.10 12.35 -5.64
CA VAL A 151 11.02 12.41 -4.51
C VAL A 151 12.09 11.35 -4.67
N ARG A 152 13.36 11.69 -4.42
CA ARG A 152 14.46 10.75 -4.51
C ARG A 152 15.61 11.09 -3.56
N GLY A 153 16.37 10.08 -3.22
CA GLY A 153 17.63 10.22 -2.48
C GLY A 153 17.50 10.15 -0.97
N ASN A 154 18.66 10.18 -0.32
CA ASN A 154 18.81 10.27 1.13
C ASN A 154 19.99 11.20 1.44
N PRO A 155 19.72 12.44 1.92
CA PRO A 155 18.40 13.01 2.20
C PRO A 155 17.54 13.17 0.95
N SER A 156 16.20 13.19 1.13
CA SER A 156 15.27 13.23 0.00
C SER A 156 15.20 14.61 -0.67
N VAL A 157 15.19 14.60 -2.01
CA VAL A 157 15.03 15.79 -2.84
C VAL A 157 13.71 15.68 -3.62
N VAL A 158 12.90 16.73 -3.55
CA VAL A 158 11.61 16.84 -4.24
C VAL A 158 11.78 17.50 -5.60
N LYS A 159 11.20 16.90 -6.63
CA LYS A 159 11.06 17.49 -7.97
C LYS A 159 9.58 17.66 -8.29
N PRO A 160 9.04 18.89 -8.29
CA PRO A 160 7.67 19.15 -8.68
C PRO A 160 7.43 18.89 -10.17
N LYS A 161 6.16 18.79 -10.57
CA LYS A 161 5.69 18.62 -11.96
C LYS A 161 5.94 17.25 -12.61
N LEU A 162 6.36 16.22 -11.84
CA LEU A 162 6.52 14.86 -12.34
C LEU A 162 5.99 13.89 -11.30
N GLY A 163 4.74 13.47 -11.46
CA GLY A 163 4.07 12.59 -10.52
C GLY A 163 4.14 11.10 -10.88
N ALA A 164 3.54 10.30 -10.06
CA ALA A 164 3.49 8.85 -10.23
C ALA A 164 2.63 8.44 -11.43
N THR A 165 1.55 9.18 -11.69
CA THR A 165 0.64 8.92 -12.79
C THR A 165 1.26 9.16 -14.17
N ASP A 166 2.26 10.04 -14.25
CA ASP A 166 2.99 10.30 -15.49
C ASP A 166 3.97 9.17 -15.83
N LYS A 167 4.39 8.39 -14.82
CA LYS A 167 5.49 7.44 -14.98
C LYS A 167 5.10 5.98 -14.79
N VAL A 168 4.37 5.66 -13.74
CA VAL A 168 4.28 4.26 -13.27
C VAL A 168 2.88 3.78 -12.89
N ILE A 169 1.95 4.66 -12.55
CA ILE A 169 0.60 4.23 -12.16
C ILE A 169 -0.28 4.05 -13.39
N THR A 170 -0.64 2.80 -13.64
CA THR A 170 -1.59 2.40 -14.68
C THR A 170 -2.84 1.78 -14.05
N ASN A 171 -3.93 1.63 -14.83
CA ASN A 171 -5.18 0.99 -14.40
C ASN A 171 -5.75 1.59 -13.09
N LYS A 172 -5.83 2.92 -13.02
CA LYS A 172 -6.45 3.64 -11.89
C LYS A 172 -7.93 3.28 -11.75
N ILE A 173 -8.46 3.37 -10.54
CA ILE A 173 -9.87 3.18 -10.22
C ILE A 173 -10.50 4.47 -9.70
#